data_a67cd83d0ebafd86a08d60a3224c91ec
#
_entry.id   a67cd83d0ebafd86a08d60a3224c91ec
#
_cell.length_a   1.000
_cell.length_b   1.000
_cell.length_c   1.000
_cell.angle_alpha   90.00
_cell.angle_beta   90.00
_cell.angle_gamma   90.00
#
_symmetry.space_group_name_H-M   'P 1'
#
loop_
_entity.id
_entity.type
_entity.pdbx_description
1 polymer ?
#
loop_
_entity_poly.entity_id
_entity_poly.type
_entity_poly.pdbx_seq_one_letter_code
_entity_poly.pdbx_strand_id
1 'polypeptide(L)'
;MLNNVFVISTKKANSFALCLEAAKYGEHVTLIYTGEKDDALNAEKAYRLGSLDNCSFVTLIPEIVKLVNEHKPELVLIELTKNGRLAAAHIAVALETVVLTDISELSVADGKISGKKMVYGGSAVKTESVTGSAVVCMAAQADKEAQPEAAGEVTDLSAEACGGITFIGKTERTVQTVNLNAAARVVGVGRGFSTEES
;
A
#
# COMPACT_ATOMS: atom_id res chain seq x y z
N MET A 1 10.44 4.64 18.68
CA MET A 1 9.49 3.96 17.79
C MET A 1 8.20 4.75 17.80
N LEU A 2 7.42 4.70 16.76
CA LEU A 2 6.06 5.24 16.72
C LEU A 2 5.12 4.31 17.51
N ASN A 3 4.04 4.86 18.07
CA ASN A 3 3.11 4.04 18.83
C ASN A 3 2.19 3.24 17.89
N ASN A 4 1.65 3.88 16.85
CA ASN A 4 0.62 3.28 16.00
C ASN A 4 0.93 3.47 14.50
N VAL A 5 1.09 2.37 13.78
CA VAL A 5 1.35 2.34 12.34
C VAL A 5 0.25 1.56 11.63
N PHE A 6 -0.36 2.20 10.63
CA PHE A 6 -1.34 1.55 9.76
C PHE A 6 -0.70 1.11 8.46
N VAL A 7 -1.11 -0.05 7.98
CA VAL A 7 -0.76 -0.60 6.67
C VAL A 7 -2.03 -0.75 5.84
N ILE A 8 -2.01 -0.31 4.59
CA ILE A 8 -3.16 -0.44 3.69
C ILE A 8 -2.73 -1.12 2.40
N SER A 9 -3.37 -2.23 2.07
CA SER A 9 -3.04 -3.01 0.88
C SER A 9 -4.25 -3.72 0.30
N THR A 10 -4.24 -3.90 -1.02
CA THR A 10 -5.26 -4.65 -1.76
C THR A 10 -4.76 -6.03 -2.23
N LYS A 11 -3.51 -6.38 -1.93
CA LYS A 11 -2.89 -7.64 -2.36
C LYS A 11 -2.22 -8.33 -1.19
N LYS A 12 -2.52 -9.61 -0.97
CA LYS A 12 -1.95 -10.43 0.11
C LYS A 12 -0.42 -10.32 0.21
N ALA A 13 0.30 -10.51 -0.90
CA ALA A 13 1.77 -10.44 -0.89
C ALA A 13 2.31 -9.07 -0.46
N ASN A 14 1.64 -7.98 -0.85
CA ASN A 14 2.00 -6.63 -0.45
C ASN A 14 1.65 -6.37 1.02
N SER A 15 0.53 -6.90 1.51
CA SER A 15 0.10 -6.78 2.91
C SER A 15 1.19 -7.28 3.84
N PHE A 16 1.64 -8.51 3.61
CA PHE A 16 2.68 -9.13 4.41
C PHE A 16 3.98 -8.32 4.41
N ALA A 17 4.50 -7.98 3.23
CA ALA A 17 5.74 -7.24 3.11
C ALA A 17 5.69 -5.83 3.73
N LEU A 18 4.55 -5.13 3.62
CA LEU A 18 4.37 -3.82 4.24
C LEU A 18 4.20 -3.91 5.76
N CYS A 19 3.58 -4.97 6.29
CA CYS A 19 3.51 -5.18 7.73
C CYS A 19 4.89 -5.46 8.34
N LEU A 20 5.74 -6.23 7.66
CA LEU A 20 7.14 -6.42 8.07
C LEU A 20 7.92 -5.10 8.06
N GLU A 21 7.69 -4.28 7.05
CA GLU A 21 8.32 -2.96 6.99
C GLU A 21 7.81 -2.06 8.12
N ALA A 22 6.48 -2.03 8.36
CA ALA A 22 5.85 -1.24 9.41
C ALA A 22 6.37 -1.59 10.81
N ALA A 23 6.61 -2.87 11.09
CA ALA A 23 7.13 -3.36 12.36
C ALA A 23 8.53 -2.81 12.72
N LYS A 24 9.28 -2.29 11.74
CA LYS A 24 10.57 -1.62 12.00
C LYS A 24 10.39 -0.25 12.63
N TYR A 25 9.23 0.37 12.49
CA TYR A 25 8.99 1.77 12.89
C TYR A 25 7.97 1.90 14.00
N GLY A 26 7.03 0.97 14.15
CA GLY A 26 5.91 1.03 15.08
C GLY A 26 5.88 -0.10 16.10
N GLU A 27 5.35 0.20 17.29
CA GLU A 27 5.08 -0.79 18.33
C GLU A 27 3.83 -1.61 18.02
N HIS A 28 2.79 -0.94 17.49
CA HIS A 28 1.52 -1.55 17.10
C HIS A 28 1.28 -1.38 15.60
N VAL A 29 1.13 -2.51 14.90
CA VAL A 29 0.84 -2.54 13.46
C VAL A 29 -0.59 -2.98 13.24
N THR A 30 -1.38 -2.10 12.61
CA THR A 30 -2.76 -2.39 12.18
C THR A 30 -2.84 -2.47 10.66
N LEU A 31 -3.37 -3.57 10.14
CA LEU A 31 -3.55 -3.77 8.70
C LEU A 31 -5.00 -3.51 8.28
N ILE A 32 -5.19 -2.76 7.21
CA ILE A 32 -6.46 -2.65 6.48
C ILE A 32 -6.28 -3.31 5.11
N TYR A 33 -7.05 -4.33 4.81
CA TYR A 33 -6.89 -5.08 3.58
C TYR A 33 -8.20 -5.49 2.92
N THR A 34 -8.12 -5.90 1.66
CA THR A 34 -9.25 -6.42 0.87
C THR A 34 -8.94 -7.84 0.41
N GLY A 35 -9.98 -8.63 0.15
CA GLY A 35 -9.85 -9.99 -0.36
C GLY A 35 -10.34 -11.05 0.60
N GLU A 36 -9.84 -12.27 0.45
CA GLU A 36 -10.19 -13.39 1.32
C GLU A 36 -9.61 -13.22 2.72
N LYS A 37 -10.27 -13.85 3.70
CA LYS A 37 -9.77 -13.84 5.07
C LYS A 37 -8.42 -14.56 5.14
N ASP A 38 -7.45 -13.92 5.76
CA ASP A 38 -6.11 -14.45 5.94
C ASP A 38 -5.69 -14.24 7.40
N ASP A 39 -5.14 -15.26 8.00
CA ASP A 39 -4.66 -15.23 9.38
C ASP A 39 -3.13 -15.02 9.47
N ALA A 40 -2.42 -15.04 8.33
CA ALA A 40 -0.95 -14.93 8.26
C ALA A 40 -0.52 -13.54 7.73
N LEU A 41 -0.70 -12.49 8.54
CA LEU A 41 -0.61 -11.10 8.10
C LEU A 41 0.47 -10.26 8.79
N ASN A 42 1.15 -10.79 9.79
CA ASN A 42 2.17 -10.05 10.58
C ASN A 42 1.68 -8.69 11.11
N ALA A 43 0.41 -8.63 11.51
CA ALA A 43 -0.21 -7.46 12.10
C ALA A 43 -0.85 -7.83 13.43
N GLU A 44 -0.76 -6.94 14.42
CA GLU A 44 -1.42 -7.15 15.71
C GLU A 44 -2.94 -7.12 15.56
N LYS A 45 -3.43 -6.23 14.70
CA LYS A 45 -4.86 -6.07 14.38
C LYS A 45 -5.05 -5.93 12.88
N ALA A 46 -6.09 -6.53 12.35
CA ALA A 46 -6.41 -6.42 10.94
C ALA A 46 -7.91 -6.12 10.73
N TYR A 47 -8.19 -5.20 9.81
CA TYR A 47 -9.53 -4.89 9.33
C TYR A 47 -9.67 -5.37 7.88
N ARG A 48 -10.61 -6.25 7.64
CA ARG A 48 -10.91 -6.76 6.30
C ARG A 48 -12.14 -6.05 5.73
N LEU A 49 -11.98 -5.43 4.57
CA LEU A 49 -13.03 -4.70 3.87
C LEU A 49 -13.77 -5.56 2.81
N GLY A 50 -13.64 -6.87 2.88
CA GLY A 50 -14.27 -7.79 1.95
C GLY A 50 -13.55 -7.90 0.60
N SER A 51 -14.22 -8.57 -0.39
CA SER A 51 -13.68 -8.78 -1.72
C SER A 51 -13.96 -7.60 -2.65
N LEU A 52 -13.04 -7.36 -3.61
CA LEU A 52 -13.23 -6.39 -4.70
C LEU A 52 -13.99 -6.97 -5.91
N ASP A 53 -14.60 -8.14 -5.79
CA ASP A 53 -15.30 -8.78 -6.92
C ASP A 53 -16.56 -8.02 -7.33
N ASN A 54 -17.27 -7.48 -6.34
CA ASN A 54 -18.53 -6.78 -6.53
C ASN A 54 -18.49 -5.30 -6.17
N CYS A 55 -17.30 -4.74 -5.96
CA CYS A 55 -17.14 -3.31 -5.67
C CYS A 55 -15.83 -2.77 -6.26
N SER A 56 -15.74 -1.45 -6.35
CA SER A 56 -14.48 -0.77 -6.67
C SER A 56 -13.75 -0.40 -5.39
N PHE A 57 -12.44 -0.45 -5.38
CA PHE A 57 -11.65 0.01 -4.23
C PHE A 57 -11.98 1.46 -3.80
N VAL A 58 -12.37 2.28 -4.77
CA VAL A 58 -12.73 3.69 -4.50
C VAL A 58 -13.93 3.80 -3.54
N THR A 59 -14.87 2.85 -3.60
CA THR A 59 -16.05 2.84 -2.72
C THR A 59 -15.70 2.47 -1.27
N LEU A 60 -14.53 1.89 -1.03
CA LEU A 60 -14.04 1.51 0.30
C LEU A 60 -13.25 2.63 1.00
N ILE A 61 -12.80 3.64 0.24
CA ILE A 61 -11.97 4.73 0.79
C ILE A 61 -12.61 5.46 1.97
N PRO A 62 -13.92 5.79 1.97
CA PRO A 62 -14.55 6.46 3.11
C PRO A 62 -14.47 5.65 4.41
N GLU A 63 -14.60 4.33 4.35
CA GLU A 63 -14.47 3.49 5.54
C GLU A 63 -13.03 3.42 6.03
N ILE A 64 -12.07 3.37 5.11
CA ILE A 64 -10.64 3.48 5.44
C ILE A 64 -10.35 4.83 6.13
N VAL A 65 -10.85 5.92 5.59
CA VAL A 65 -10.68 7.26 6.15
C VAL A 65 -11.31 7.37 7.55
N LYS A 66 -12.48 6.77 7.76
CA LYS A 66 -13.14 6.74 9.06
C LYS A 66 -12.28 6.04 10.11
N LEU A 67 -11.75 4.84 9.79
CA LEU A 67 -10.82 4.11 10.66
C LEU A 67 -9.57 4.91 10.99
N VAL A 68 -8.97 5.54 9.99
CA VAL A 68 -7.77 6.36 10.16
C VAL A 68 -8.05 7.58 11.06
N ASN A 69 -9.19 8.24 10.88
CA ASN A 69 -9.61 9.36 11.73
C ASN A 69 -9.90 8.95 13.17
N GLU A 70 -10.44 7.77 13.38
CA GLU A 70 -10.75 7.22 14.70
C GLU A 70 -9.47 6.86 15.46
N HIS A 71 -8.52 6.23 14.79
CA HIS A 71 -7.29 5.74 15.42
C HIS A 71 -6.09 6.69 15.33
N LYS A 72 -6.12 7.68 14.45
CA LYS A 72 -5.08 8.71 14.25
C LYS A 72 -3.65 8.16 14.25
N PRO A 73 -3.31 7.24 13.32
CA PRO A 73 -1.96 6.67 13.26
C PRO A 73 -0.92 7.74 12.97
N GLU A 74 0.28 7.55 13.52
CA GLU A 74 1.42 8.44 13.26
C GLU A 74 2.04 8.19 11.89
N LEU A 75 1.94 6.94 11.40
CA LEU A 75 2.43 6.54 10.08
C LEU A 75 1.39 5.65 9.40
N VAL A 76 1.11 5.95 8.13
CA VAL A 76 0.30 5.07 7.26
C VAL A 76 1.16 4.62 6.10
N LEU A 77 1.49 3.33 6.03
CA LEU A 77 2.16 2.72 4.88
C LEU A 77 1.14 2.18 3.90
N ILE A 78 1.27 2.57 2.66
CA ILE A 78 0.33 2.17 1.59
C ILE A 78 1.12 1.60 0.42
N GLU A 79 0.58 0.54 -0.18
CA GLU A 79 1.16 -0.05 -1.38
C GLU A 79 1.23 0.95 -2.54
N LEU A 80 2.33 0.92 -3.28
CA LEU A 80 2.58 1.78 -4.43
C LEU A 80 1.79 1.31 -5.67
N THR A 81 0.48 1.49 -5.62
CA THR A 81 -0.46 1.17 -6.71
C THR A 81 -1.31 2.40 -7.05
N LYS A 82 -2.08 2.34 -8.13
CA LYS A 82 -3.03 3.42 -8.47
C LYS A 82 -4.06 3.62 -7.36
N ASN A 83 -4.60 2.53 -6.84
CA ASN A 83 -5.57 2.55 -5.74
C ASN A 83 -4.94 3.05 -4.44
N GLY A 84 -3.71 2.59 -4.13
CA GLY A 84 -2.98 3.05 -2.95
C GLY A 84 -2.70 4.55 -2.98
N ARG A 85 -2.26 5.11 -4.11
CA ARG A 85 -2.05 6.56 -4.24
C ARG A 85 -3.34 7.36 -4.07
N LEU A 86 -4.47 6.84 -4.58
CA LEU A 86 -5.77 7.49 -4.40
C LEU A 86 -6.19 7.48 -2.93
N ALA A 87 -6.11 6.35 -2.26
CA ALA A 87 -6.38 6.25 -0.82
C ALA A 87 -5.46 7.17 0.00
N ALA A 88 -4.16 7.19 -0.34
CA ALA A 88 -3.17 8.04 0.33
C ALA A 88 -3.56 9.51 0.32
N ALA A 89 -4.06 10.03 -0.82
CA ALA A 89 -4.50 11.41 -0.93
C ALA A 89 -5.68 11.73 0.01
N HIS A 90 -6.69 10.84 0.06
CA HIS A 90 -7.84 11.02 0.95
C HIS A 90 -7.44 10.94 2.43
N ILE A 91 -6.56 10.00 2.78
CA ILE A 91 -6.07 9.80 4.15
C ILE A 91 -5.23 10.99 4.60
N ALA A 92 -4.35 11.50 3.74
CA ALA A 92 -3.52 12.65 4.06
C ALA A 92 -4.36 13.91 4.35
N VAL A 93 -5.44 14.12 3.60
CA VAL A 93 -6.41 15.19 3.88
C VAL A 93 -7.06 14.99 5.25
N ALA A 94 -7.47 13.75 5.58
CA ALA A 94 -8.13 13.43 6.84
C ALA A 94 -7.21 13.59 8.05
N LEU A 95 -5.91 13.29 7.90
CA LEU A 95 -4.88 13.44 8.93
C LEU A 95 -4.23 14.84 8.93
N GLU A 96 -4.65 15.73 8.04
CA GLU A 96 -4.05 17.06 7.83
C GLU A 96 -2.52 17.00 7.64
N THR A 97 -2.06 16.03 6.84
CA THR A 97 -0.64 15.74 6.61
C THR A 97 -0.31 15.63 5.12
N VAL A 98 0.90 15.20 4.81
CA VAL A 98 1.42 15.06 3.46
C VAL A 98 1.52 13.59 3.03
N VAL A 99 1.56 13.35 1.71
CA VAL A 99 1.88 12.05 1.13
C VAL A 99 3.33 12.06 0.65
N LEU A 100 4.15 11.16 1.18
CA LEU A 100 5.46 10.82 0.63
C LEU A 100 5.28 9.67 -0.36
N THR A 101 5.45 9.92 -1.64
CA THR A 101 5.19 8.91 -2.70
C THR A 101 6.46 8.43 -3.37
N ASP A 102 6.42 7.17 -3.86
CA ASP A 102 7.53 6.50 -4.53
C ASP A 102 8.78 6.32 -3.64
N ILE A 103 8.53 6.12 -2.34
CA ILE A 103 9.60 5.97 -1.36
C ILE A 103 10.25 4.59 -1.49
N SER A 104 11.57 4.57 -1.58
CA SER A 104 12.41 3.37 -1.61
C SER A 104 13.05 3.05 -0.27
N GLU A 105 13.34 4.06 0.54
CA GLU A 105 13.90 3.93 1.88
C GLU A 105 13.14 4.86 2.83
N LEU A 106 12.74 4.33 3.98
CA LEU A 106 12.03 5.07 5.03
C LEU A 106 12.89 5.10 6.28
N SER A 107 12.86 6.20 7.01
CA SER A 107 13.49 6.32 8.33
C SER A 107 12.63 7.18 9.26
N VAL A 108 12.63 6.80 10.53
CA VAL A 108 11.92 7.52 11.60
C VAL A 108 12.93 7.84 12.69
N ALA A 109 13.21 9.11 12.90
CA ALA A 109 14.13 9.58 13.92
C ALA A 109 13.75 10.99 14.39
N ASP A 110 13.93 11.27 15.67
CA ASP A 110 13.73 12.60 16.29
C ASP A 110 12.37 13.23 15.96
N GLY A 111 11.30 12.43 15.95
CA GLY A 111 9.94 12.88 15.64
C GLY A 111 9.73 13.27 14.18
N LYS A 112 10.66 12.89 13.29
CA LYS A 112 10.58 13.09 11.85
C LYS A 112 10.46 11.76 11.12
N ILE A 113 9.59 11.75 10.13
CA ILE A 113 9.45 10.66 9.16
C ILE A 113 10.09 11.14 7.86
N SER A 114 11.11 10.43 7.39
CA SER A 114 11.90 10.82 6.21
C SER A 114 11.91 9.70 5.18
N GLY A 115 11.58 10.03 3.95
CA GLY A 115 11.58 9.11 2.84
C GLY A 115 12.57 9.51 1.75
N LYS A 116 13.30 8.55 1.19
CA LYS A 116 14.15 8.74 0.02
C LYS A 116 13.49 8.17 -1.22
N LYS A 117 13.63 8.87 -2.32
CA LYS A 117 13.18 8.40 -3.64
C LYS A 117 14.15 8.79 -4.74
N MET A 118 14.25 7.97 -5.77
CA MET A 118 14.97 8.32 -6.99
C MET A 118 14.14 9.28 -7.85
N VAL A 119 14.83 10.30 -8.38
CA VAL A 119 14.22 11.31 -9.27
C VAL A 119 15.09 11.47 -10.53
N TYR A 120 14.56 12.12 -11.55
CA TYR A 120 15.24 12.35 -12.83
C TYR A 120 15.74 11.05 -13.50
N GLY A 121 14.88 10.02 -13.53
CA GLY A 121 15.25 8.73 -14.13
C GLY A 121 16.36 7.98 -13.40
N GLY A 122 16.54 8.22 -12.10
CA GLY A 122 17.58 7.58 -11.28
C GLY A 122 18.88 8.39 -11.15
N SER A 123 18.96 9.59 -11.76
CA SER A 123 20.16 10.43 -11.72
C SER A 123 20.39 11.13 -10.38
N ALA A 124 19.35 11.26 -9.55
CA ALA A 124 19.45 11.87 -8.24
C ALA A 124 18.54 11.17 -7.21
N VAL A 125 18.91 11.30 -5.94
CA VAL A 125 18.09 10.87 -4.81
C VAL A 125 17.56 12.10 -4.09
N LYS A 126 16.23 12.16 -3.92
CA LYS A 126 15.55 13.19 -3.14
C LYS A 126 15.18 12.63 -1.78
N THR A 127 15.49 13.37 -0.72
CA THR A 127 14.99 13.08 0.64
C THR A 127 13.91 14.09 0.98
N GLU A 128 12.75 13.60 1.38
CA GLU A 128 11.62 14.40 1.89
C GLU A 128 11.37 14.02 3.34
N SER A 129 11.12 15.01 4.18
CA SER A 129 10.88 14.79 5.61
C SER A 129 9.64 15.54 6.07
N VAL A 130 8.92 14.94 7.00
CA VAL A 130 7.76 15.54 7.66
C VAL A 130 7.88 15.34 9.18
N THR A 131 7.43 16.32 9.94
CA THR A 131 7.32 16.25 11.41
C THR A 131 5.88 15.94 11.77
N GLY A 132 5.66 15.01 12.70
CA GLY A 132 4.33 14.51 13.05
C GLY A 132 3.92 13.30 12.20
N SER A 133 2.63 13.21 11.85
CA SER A 133 2.13 12.08 11.06
C SER A 133 2.51 12.16 9.58
N ALA A 134 2.57 11.01 8.92
CA ALA A 134 2.81 10.91 7.48
C ALA A 134 2.05 9.76 6.84
N VAL A 135 1.69 9.95 5.56
CA VAL A 135 1.22 8.89 4.68
C VAL A 135 2.31 8.59 3.68
N VAL A 136 2.75 7.33 3.58
CA VAL A 136 3.87 6.91 2.75
C VAL A 136 3.43 5.85 1.75
N CYS A 137 3.56 6.14 0.47
CA CYS A 137 3.40 5.15 -0.59
C CYS A 137 4.76 4.57 -0.95
N MET A 138 4.92 3.27 -0.75
CA MET A 138 6.15 2.56 -1.06
C MET A 138 5.89 1.21 -1.72
N ALA A 139 6.86 0.73 -2.49
CA ALA A 139 6.81 -0.61 -3.04
C ALA A 139 7.03 -1.63 -1.92
N ALA A 140 6.14 -2.61 -1.83
CA ALA A 140 6.33 -3.73 -0.92
C ALA A 140 7.55 -4.54 -1.37
N GLN A 141 8.54 -4.67 -0.51
CA GLN A 141 9.70 -5.54 -0.74
C GLN A 141 9.46 -6.84 0.03
N ALA A 142 9.18 -7.91 -0.71
CA ALA A 142 9.02 -9.21 -0.08
C ALA A 142 10.38 -9.72 0.42
N ASP A 143 10.51 -9.89 1.71
CA ASP A 143 11.57 -10.70 2.29
C ASP A 143 11.22 -12.17 2.04
N LYS A 144 12.05 -12.85 1.25
CA LYS A 144 11.83 -14.26 0.88
C LYS A 144 12.06 -15.23 2.03
N GLU A 145 12.74 -14.80 3.08
CA GLU A 145 13.08 -15.63 4.24
C GLU A 145 12.10 -15.42 5.40
N ALA A 146 11.34 -14.33 5.39
CA ALA A 146 10.38 -14.06 6.43
C ALA A 146 9.19 -15.02 6.38
N GLN A 147 8.90 -15.65 7.52
CA GLN A 147 7.73 -16.51 7.68
C GLN A 147 6.54 -15.66 8.13
N PRO A 148 5.34 -15.88 7.56
CA PRO A 148 4.14 -15.20 8.03
C PRO A 148 3.78 -15.62 9.44
N GLU A 149 3.57 -14.65 10.32
CA GLU A 149 3.02 -14.84 11.65
C GLU A 149 1.53 -14.55 11.64
N ALA A 150 0.78 -15.18 12.53
CA ALA A 150 -0.65 -14.97 12.64
C ALA A 150 -0.97 -13.51 13.01
N ALA A 151 -2.02 -12.96 12.44
CA ALA A 151 -2.61 -11.74 12.94
C ALA A 151 -3.25 -11.98 14.30
N GLY A 152 -3.15 -11.01 15.21
CA GLY A 152 -3.75 -11.12 16.53
C GLY A 152 -5.28 -11.13 16.46
N GLU A 153 -5.88 -10.13 15.84
CA GLU A 153 -7.33 -9.98 15.71
C GLU A 153 -7.71 -9.57 14.29
N VAL A 154 -8.63 -10.30 13.67
CA VAL A 154 -9.17 -9.94 12.34
C VAL A 154 -10.64 -9.57 12.46
N THR A 155 -10.97 -8.32 12.20
CA THR A 155 -12.33 -7.78 12.18
C THR A 155 -12.82 -7.60 10.75
N ASP A 156 -13.96 -8.22 10.43
CA ASP A 156 -14.64 -8.01 9.15
C ASP A 156 -15.48 -6.74 9.19
N LEU A 157 -15.26 -5.86 8.24
CA LEU A 157 -16.04 -4.63 8.07
C LEU A 157 -16.90 -4.71 6.82
N SER A 158 -18.17 -4.35 6.95
CA SER A 158 -19.02 -4.12 5.79
C SER A 158 -18.84 -2.69 5.33
N ALA A 159 -18.19 -2.48 4.19
CA ALA A 159 -18.15 -1.17 3.58
C ALA A 159 -19.52 -0.87 2.94
N GLU A 160 -20.20 0.16 3.43
CA GLU A 160 -21.36 0.69 2.76
C GLU A 160 -20.92 1.39 1.46
N ALA A 161 -21.72 1.24 0.39
CA ALA A 161 -21.42 1.87 -0.88
C ALA A 161 -21.30 3.39 -0.70
N CYS A 162 -20.18 3.95 -1.09
CA CYS A 162 -19.99 5.40 -1.06
C CYS A 162 -20.95 6.09 -2.01
N GLY A 163 -21.77 7.01 -1.49
CA GLY A 163 -22.69 7.83 -2.30
C GLY A 163 -21.93 8.55 -3.41
N GLY A 164 -22.42 8.43 -4.65
CA GLY A 164 -21.86 9.09 -5.83
C GLY A 164 -21.04 8.21 -6.76
N ILE A 165 -20.62 7.00 -6.35
CA ILE A 165 -19.93 6.03 -7.22
C ILE A 165 -20.68 4.70 -7.14
N THR A 166 -21.19 4.25 -8.27
CA THR A 166 -21.88 2.96 -8.38
C THR A 166 -21.00 2.00 -9.19
N PHE A 167 -20.72 0.83 -8.62
CA PHE A 167 -20.07 -0.25 -9.32
C PHE A 167 -21.09 -0.93 -10.25
N ILE A 168 -20.87 -0.85 -11.57
CA ILE A 168 -21.79 -1.42 -12.57
C ILE A 168 -21.40 -2.86 -12.90
N GLY A 169 -20.12 -3.21 -12.85
CA GLY A 169 -19.63 -4.55 -13.13
C GLY A 169 -18.17 -4.57 -13.57
N LYS A 170 -17.64 -5.78 -13.71
CA LYS A 170 -16.33 -6.06 -14.32
C LYS A 170 -16.53 -6.71 -15.68
N THR A 171 -15.82 -6.26 -16.69
CA THR A 171 -15.71 -6.92 -17.96
C THR A 171 -14.30 -7.49 -18.10
N GLU A 172 -14.18 -8.79 -18.23
CA GLU A 172 -12.91 -9.41 -18.51
C GLU A 172 -12.48 -9.07 -19.94
N ARG A 173 -11.30 -8.49 -20.05
CA ARG A 173 -10.69 -8.21 -21.34
C ARG A 173 -9.94 -9.45 -21.80
N THR A 174 -10.46 -10.16 -22.78
CA THR A 174 -9.76 -11.25 -23.45
C THR A 174 -8.65 -10.64 -24.30
N VAL A 175 -7.47 -10.49 -23.73
CA VAL A 175 -6.29 -10.00 -24.44
C VAL A 175 -5.38 -11.20 -24.68
N GLN A 176 -5.08 -11.49 -25.94
CA GLN A 176 -4.09 -12.50 -26.34
C GLN A 176 -2.65 -12.02 -26.09
N THR A 177 -2.42 -11.30 -25.01
CA THR A 177 -1.10 -10.76 -24.67
C THR A 177 -0.60 -11.34 -23.36
N VAL A 178 0.69 -11.58 -23.29
CA VAL A 178 1.36 -12.03 -22.05
C VAL A 178 1.16 -11.00 -20.96
N ASN A 179 0.73 -11.43 -19.78
CA ASN A 179 0.64 -10.56 -18.62
C ASN A 179 2.06 -10.28 -18.08
N LEU A 180 2.61 -9.13 -18.42
CA LEU A 180 3.96 -8.72 -18.01
C LEU A 180 4.13 -8.69 -16.47
N ASN A 181 3.07 -8.39 -15.72
CA ASN A 181 3.14 -8.36 -14.25
C ASN A 181 3.22 -9.78 -13.64
N ALA A 182 2.79 -10.80 -14.36
CA ALA A 182 2.86 -12.20 -13.95
C ALA A 182 4.09 -12.93 -14.52
N ALA A 183 4.84 -12.30 -15.42
CA ALA A 183 6.00 -12.90 -16.04
C ALA A 183 7.15 -13.03 -15.04
N ALA A 184 7.75 -14.23 -14.95
CA ALA A 184 8.91 -14.48 -14.07
C ALA A 184 10.16 -13.68 -14.48
N ARG A 185 10.29 -13.37 -15.77
CA ARG A 185 11.38 -12.57 -16.32
C ARG A 185 10.83 -11.74 -17.50
N VAL A 186 11.25 -10.47 -17.56
CA VAL A 186 10.91 -9.56 -18.65
C VAL A 186 12.23 -9.00 -19.21
N VAL A 187 12.42 -9.13 -20.52
CA VAL A 187 13.55 -8.50 -21.22
C VAL A 187 13.03 -7.28 -21.95
N GLY A 188 13.57 -6.13 -21.62
CA GLY A 188 13.26 -4.84 -22.26
C GLY A 188 14.32 -4.51 -23.30
N VAL A 189 13.89 -4.18 -24.53
CA VAL A 189 14.77 -3.76 -25.62
C VAL A 189 14.50 -2.29 -25.94
N GLY A 190 15.54 -1.48 -25.96
CA GLY A 190 15.46 -0.06 -26.30
C GLY A 190 15.60 0.22 -27.80
N ARG A 191 15.36 1.46 -28.21
CA ARG A 191 15.47 1.89 -29.62
C ARG A 191 16.90 1.80 -30.22
N GLY A 192 17.90 1.54 -29.39
CA GLY A 192 19.28 1.33 -29.86
C GLY A 192 19.51 0.01 -30.61
N PHE A 193 18.57 -0.91 -30.49
CA PHE A 193 18.61 -2.14 -31.29
C PHE A 193 17.98 -1.88 -32.66
N SER A 194 18.72 -2.12 -33.71
CA SER A 194 18.30 -1.84 -35.09
C SER A 194 17.73 -3.06 -35.82
N THR A 195 18.06 -4.28 -35.34
CA THR A 195 17.59 -5.57 -35.91
C THR A 195 17.35 -6.59 -34.80
N GLU A 196 16.61 -7.66 -35.09
CA GLU A 196 16.40 -8.79 -34.14
C GLU A 196 17.70 -9.57 -33.85
N GLU A 197 18.75 -9.37 -34.65
CA GLU A 197 20.07 -10.00 -34.51
C GLU A 197 21.11 -9.14 -33.75
N SER A 198 20.70 -7.99 -33.21
CA SER A 198 21.59 -7.03 -32.53
C SER A 198 21.65 -7.24 -31.03
#